data_0a68246ebc835c7cba99247f4572ce40
#
_entry.id   0a68246ebc835c7cba99247f4572ce40
#
_cell.length_a   1.000
_cell.length_b   1.000
_cell.length_c   1.000
_cell.angle_alpha   90.00
_cell.angle_beta   90.00
_cell.angle_gamma   90.00
#
_symmetry.space_group_name_H-M   'P 1'
#
loop_
_entity.id
_entity.type
_entity.pdbx_description
1 polymer ?
#
loop_
_entity_poly.entity_id
_entity_poly.type
_entity_poly.pdbx_seq_one_letter_code
_entity_poly.pdbx_strand_id
1 'polypeptide(L)'
;EFNEVAPLYSNLPEPSQKSGPLKTFEDMDMGWGCLLYRTTIQQAIDGESILKVTEAHDYAQVFVNGRYIGKIDRIRRESTVHMPTLHVGDVLDIYVEALGRINFGRAIKDFKGITEKVELRYTLSDNSLVDIELRDWQIFCLPDDYRAQAQMKYEPVNEKNQGVRGNYRATFRLNKVGDTFINMEKFGKGQVYVNGHAIGRFWQIGPQQTLYMPGCWLRKGENEIIVTDVTGPREPVIEGLRQPVIDRLKLEGPQTHRLQGQTLDLSGEQPIHAGTLKSGNGWQEVRFDKPVSGRYLCIEALNSHWNREYCCISELYLLDGNGKRLSREPWSVAYADDEDVTTGNKNADKVFDLQESTFWSTNRGVPFPHHIIIDMSQDQTVAGFQILPRMEEGAPESIKDYKVYVKSEPFRY
;
A
#
# COMPACT_ATOMS: atom_id res chain seq x y z
N GLU A 1 -13.73 -25.45 -8.89
CA GLU A 1 -14.37 -24.14 -8.68
C GLU A 1 -15.01 -24.09 -7.30
N PHE A 2 -14.96 -22.95 -6.65
CA PHE A 2 -15.71 -22.68 -5.44
C PHE A 2 -17.09 -22.18 -5.82
N ASN A 3 -18.10 -22.72 -5.18
CA ASN A 3 -19.51 -22.39 -5.46
C ASN A 3 -20.19 -21.62 -4.34
N GLU A 4 -19.53 -21.47 -3.20
CA GLU A 4 -20.02 -20.72 -2.06
C GLU A 4 -18.97 -19.76 -1.51
N VAL A 5 -19.40 -18.60 -1.06
CA VAL A 5 -18.57 -17.58 -0.41
C VAL A 5 -19.30 -17.04 0.82
N ALA A 6 -18.55 -16.81 1.89
CA ALA A 6 -18.97 -16.07 3.08
C ALA A 6 -18.19 -14.74 3.11
N PRO A 7 -18.78 -13.64 2.58
CA PRO A 7 -18.10 -12.34 2.54
C PRO A 7 -17.77 -11.83 3.95
N LEU A 8 -16.62 -11.16 4.10
CA LEU A 8 -16.12 -10.66 5.38
C LEU A 8 -17.17 -9.81 6.09
N TYR A 9 -17.69 -8.79 5.43
CA TYR A 9 -18.62 -7.83 6.07
C TYR A 9 -19.97 -8.43 6.45
N SER A 10 -20.45 -9.44 5.73
CA SER A 10 -21.68 -10.14 6.05
C SER A 10 -21.53 -11.14 7.20
N ASN A 11 -20.29 -11.40 7.62
CA ASN A 11 -19.94 -12.41 8.62
C ASN A 11 -19.12 -11.85 9.78
N LEU A 12 -19.08 -10.53 9.97
CA LEU A 12 -18.44 -9.96 11.15
C LEU A 12 -19.14 -10.46 12.42
N PRO A 13 -18.40 -10.95 13.42
CA PRO A 13 -18.97 -11.30 14.71
C PRO A 13 -19.43 -10.05 15.46
N GLU A 14 -20.05 -10.23 16.63
CA GLU A 14 -20.21 -9.10 17.56
C GLU A 14 -18.84 -8.55 17.95
N PRO A 15 -18.68 -7.23 18.08
CA PRO A 15 -17.40 -6.64 18.46
C PRO A 15 -16.98 -7.10 19.86
N SER A 16 -15.77 -7.60 19.97
CA SER A 16 -15.16 -7.99 21.24
C SER A 16 -14.85 -6.78 22.12
N GLN A 17 -14.66 -5.60 21.50
CA GLN A 17 -14.65 -4.30 22.15
C GLN A 17 -15.63 -3.39 21.41
N LYS A 18 -16.61 -2.79 22.13
CA LYS A 18 -17.63 -1.92 21.52
C LYS A 18 -17.20 -0.48 21.37
N SER A 19 -16.29 0.01 22.22
CA SER A 19 -15.68 1.34 22.18
C SER A 19 -14.48 1.35 23.14
N GLY A 20 -13.41 2.03 22.77
CA GLY A 20 -12.24 2.17 23.64
C GLY A 20 -10.94 2.41 22.85
N PRO A 21 -9.79 2.30 23.54
CA PRO A 21 -8.50 2.47 22.92
C PRO A 21 -8.16 1.33 21.93
N LEU A 22 -7.16 1.56 21.09
CA LEU A 22 -6.54 0.49 20.33
C LEU A 22 -6.00 -0.59 21.27
N LYS A 23 -6.12 -1.84 20.84
CA LYS A 23 -5.59 -3.01 21.54
C LYS A 23 -4.86 -3.91 20.57
N THR A 24 -3.81 -4.56 21.05
CA THR A 24 -3.05 -5.55 20.30
C THR A 24 -3.79 -6.89 20.23
N PHE A 25 -3.29 -7.82 19.42
CA PHE A 25 -3.79 -9.21 19.43
C PHE A 25 -3.64 -9.84 20.83
N GLU A 26 -2.54 -9.54 21.50
CA GLU A 26 -2.25 -10.04 22.85
C GLU A 26 -3.26 -9.50 23.87
N ASP A 27 -3.65 -8.24 23.78
CA ASP A 27 -4.68 -7.63 24.64
C ASP A 27 -6.08 -8.21 24.39
N MET A 28 -6.28 -8.85 23.24
CA MET A 28 -7.52 -9.49 22.82
C MET A 28 -7.47 -11.03 22.96
N ASP A 29 -6.45 -11.57 23.65
CA ASP A 29 -6.20 -13.01 23.82
C ASP A 29 -6.13 -13.79 22.49
N MET A 30 -5.65 -13.15 21.41
CA MET A 30 -5.50 -13.76 20.10
C MET A 30 -4.02 -14.04 19.77
N GLY A 31 -3.72 -15.28 19.37
CA GLY A 31 -2.37 -15.67 18.92
C GLY A 31 -2.11 -15.41 17.43
N TRP A 32 -3.14 -15.53 16.59
CA TRP A 32 -3.08 -15.40 15.12
C TRP A 32 -4.47 -15.07 14.57
N GLY A 33 -4.59 -14.91 13.26
CA GLY A 33 -5.81 -14.53 12.56
C GLY A 33 -5.82 -13.06 12.20
N CYS A 34 -6.99 -12.43 12.28
CA CYS A 34 -7.16 -11.04 11.94
C CYS A 34 -7.92 -10.28 13.03
N LEU A 35 -7.59 -8.97 13.16
CA LEU A 35 -8.40 -8.01 13.89
C LEU A 35 -8.95 -6.98 12.90
N LEU A 36 -10.23 -6.65 13.01
CA LEU A 36 -10.79 -5.50 12.34
C LEU A 36 -11.03 -4.41 13.38
N TYR A 37 -10.37 -3.26 13.17
CA TYR A 37 -10.54 -2.05 13.96
C TYR A 37 -11.47 -1.11 13.22
N ARG A 38 -12.54 -0.67 13.88
CA ARG A 38 -13.56 0.22 13.31
C ARG A 38 -13.70 1.47 14.14
N THR A 39 -13.70 2.62 13.49
CA THR A 39 -14.11 3.88 14.09
C THR A 39 -14.97 4.68 13.10
N THR A 40 -15.59 5.75 13.59
CA THR A 40 -16.42 6.64 12.78
C THR A 40 -15.75 8.00 12.68
N ILE A 41 -15.72 8.57 11.49
CA ILE A 41 -15.16 9.91 11.24
C ILE A 41 -16.04 10.96 11.91
N GLN A 42 -15.44 11.76 12.78
CA GLN A 42 -16.14 12.78 13.58
C GLN A 42 -16.10 14.17 12.94
N GLN A 43 -15.22 14.38 11.97
CA GLN A 43 -15.01 15.66 11.30
C GLN A 43 -14.87 15.42 9.80
N ALA A 44 -15.55 16.23 8.99
CA ALA A 44 -15.36 16.19 7.54
C ALA A 44 -13.96 16.69 7.18
N ILE A 45 -13.33 16.02 6.21
CA ILE A 45 -12.01 16.36 5.68
C ILE A 45 -12.15 16.49 4.18
N ASP A 46 -12.08 17.73 3.71
CA ASP A 46 -12.07 18.07 2.30
C ASP A 46 -10.63 18.32 1.85
N GLY A 47 -10.23 17.72 0.76
CA GLY A 47 -8.91 17.88 0.18
C GLY A 47 -7.95 16.74 0.54
N GLU A 48 -6.68 16.97 0.27
CA GLU A 48 -5.64 15.95 0.39
C GLU A 48 -5.43 15.53 1.84
N SER A 49 -5.56 14.22 2.08
CA SER A 49 -5.37 13.62 3.40
C SER A 49 -4.76 12.22 3.32
N ILE A 50 -4.09 11.83 4.39
CA ILE A 50 -3.58 10.47 4.60
C ILE A 50 -4.04 9.92 5.93
N LEU A 51 -4.26 8.61 5.96
CA LEU A 51 -4.30 7.83 7.18
C LEU A 51 -2.89 7.37 7.50
N LYS A 52 -2.39 7.71 8.69
CA LYS A 52 -1.11 7.25 9.21
C LYS A 52 -1.37 6.25 10.32
N VAL A 53 -0.87 5.03 10.16
CA VAL A 53 -0.93 3.98 11.18
C VAL A 53 0.48 3.75 11.70
N THR A 54 0.73 4.16 12.92
CA THR A 54 2.02 3.96 13.55
C THR A 54 2.09 2.52 14.08
N GLU A 55 3.09 1.77 13.58
CA GLU A 55 3.34 0.38 13.95
C GLU A 55 2.14 -0.56 13.67
N ALA A 56 1.81 -0.75 12.39
CA ALA A 56 0.89 -1.80 11.93
C ALA A 56 1.64 -3.14 11.78
N HIS A 57 1.28 -4.12 12.58
CA HIS A 57 1.88 -5.46 12.63
C HIS A 57 0.85 -6.54 12.26
N ASP A 58 0.82 -7.03 10.98
CA ASP A 58 1.89 -6.85 9.98
C ASP A 58 1.34 -6.37 8.63
N TYR A 59 0.15 -6.83 8.22
CA TYR A 59 -0.49 -6.52 6.95
C TYR A 59 -1.86 -5.94 7.20
N ALA A 60 -2.01 -4.65 6.93
CA ALA A 60 -3.26 -3.93 7.16
C ALA A 60 -3.91 -3.52 5.84
N GLN A 61 -5.22 -3.58 5.79
CA GLN A 61 -6.04 -3.09 4.68
C GLN A 61 -7.02 -2.05 5.22
N VAL A 62 -7.15 -0.94 4.52
CA VAL A 62 -7.95 0.21 4.92
C VAL A 62 -9.20 0.29 4.05
N PHE A 63 -10.34 0.52 4.70
CA PHE A 63 -11.63 0.66 4.02
C PHE A 63 -12.38 1.88 4.56
N VAL A 64 -13.10 2.56 3.69
CA VAL A 64 -14.09 3.59 4.05
C VAL A 64 -15.45 3.14 3.56
N ASN A 65 -16.42 3.05 4.46
CA ASN A 65 -17.78 2.54 4.18
C ASN A 65 -17.76 1.18 3.45
N GLY A 66 -16.84 0.30 3.83
CA GLY A 66 -16.65 -1.02 3.21
C GLY A 66 -15.91 -1.02 1.87
N ARG A 67 -15.60 0.16 1.31
CA ARG A 67 -14.82 0.28 0.08
C ARG A 67 -13.33 0.24 0.40
N TYR A 68 -12.59 -0.65 -0.27
CA TYR A 68 -11.14 -0.74 -0.16
C TYR A 68 -10.47 0.55 -0.66
N ILE A 69 -9.56 1.09 0.16
CA ILE A 69 -8.81 2.32 -0.12
C ILE A 69 -7.33 2.02 -0.39
N GLY A 70 -6.72 1.18 0.44
CA GLY A 70 -5.31 0.86 0.32
C GLY A 70 -4.85 -0.14 1.36
N LYS A 71 -3.56 -0.43 1.35
CA LYS A 71 -2.91 -1.36 2.28
C LYS A 71 -1.70 -0.72 2.94
N ILE A 72 -1.30 -1.29 4.07
CA ILE A 72 -0.06 -1.01 4.78
C ILE A 72 0.64 -2.36 4.97
N ASP A 73 1.81 -2.51 4.36
CA ASP A 73 2.60 -3.73 4.42
C ASP A 73 3.90 -3.46 5.19
N ARG A 74 4.04 -4.11 6.35
CA ARG A 74 5.22 -3.97 7.21
C ARG A 74 6.52 -4.38 6.51
N ILE A 75 6.49 -5.38 5.63
CA ILE A 75 7.65 -5.81 4.85
C ILE A 75 8.18 -4.67 3.99
N ARG A 76 7.27 -3.86 3.45
CA ARG A 76 7.58 -2.69 2.62
C ARG A 76 7.79 -1.41 3.43
N ARG A 77 7.69 -1.49 4.76
CA ARG A 77 7.77 -0.33 5.67
C ARG A 77 6.74 0.76 5.34
N GLU A 78 5.58 0.34 4.87
CA GLU A 78 4.45 1.24 4.64
C GLU A 78 3.81 1.60 5.99
N SER A 79 3.37 2.84 6.14
CA SER A 79 2.66 3.32 7.34
C SER A 79 1.50 4.25 7.01
N THR A 80 1.28 4.56 5.74
CA THR A 80 0.28 5.53 5.31
C THR A 80 -0.54 5.04 4.12
N VAL A 81 -1.77 5.56 4.05
CA VAL A 81 -2.69 5.38 2.92
C VAL A 81 -3.32 6.72 2.58
N HIS A 82 -3.31 7.12 1.30
CA HIS A 82 -4.07 8.27 0.84
C HIS A 82 -5.56 8.03 1.01
N MET A 83 -6.25 9.04 1.58
CA MET A 83 -7.67 8.94 1.88
C MET A 83 -8.50 9.72 0.85
N PRO A 84 -9.69 9.23 0.51
CA PRO A 84 -10.66 10.03 -0.22
C PRO A 84 -11.20 11.17 0.67
N THR A 85 -11.97 12.08 0.09
CA THR A 85 -12.80 13.00 0.88
C THR A 85 -13.60 12.23 1.93
N LEU A 86 -13.53 12.68 3.18
CA LEU A 86 -14.19 12.04 4.32
C LEU A 86 -15.32 12.92 4.84
N HIS A 87 -16.43 12.30 5.19
CA HIS A 87 -17.61 12.97 5.76
C HIS A 87 -17.84 12.54 7.20
N VAL A 88 -18.49 13.38 7.97
CA VAL A 88 -18.93 12.99 9.32
C VAL A 88 -19.87 11.80 9.23
N GLY A 89 -19.58 10.76 10.01
CA GLY A 89 -20.34 9.51 10.01
C GLY A 89 -19.77 8.42 9.10
N ASP A 90 -18.78 8.73 8.25
CA ASP A 90 -18.09 7.68 7.48
C ASP A 90 -17.45 6.66 8.42
N VAL A 91 -17.59 5.40 8.06
CA VAL A 91 -17.03 4.27 8.80
C VAL A 91 -15.65 3.93 8.25
N LEU A 92 -14.63 4.07 9.08
CA LEU A 92 -13.27 3.66 8.78
C LEU A 92 -12.99 2.30 9.39
N ASP A 93 -12.59 1.36 8.57
CA ASP A 93 -12.14 0.02 8.97
C ASP A 93 -10.67 -0.18 8.62
N ILE A 94 -9.92 -0.73 9.59
CA ILE A 94 -8.55 -1.20 9.37
C ILE A 94 -8.52 -2.70 9.71
N TYR A 95 -8.38 -3.53 8.68
CA TYR A 95 -8.36 -4.98 8.79
C TYR A 95 -6.91 -5.46 8.80
N VAL A 96 -6.45 -5.95 9.96
CA VAL A 96 -5.04 -6.31 10.19
C VAL A 96 -4.90 -7.81 10.32
N GLU A 97 -4.05 -8.41 9.48
CA GLU A 97 -3.63 -9.79 9.57
C GLU A 97 -2.28 -9.90 10.29
N ALA A 98 -2.19 -10.77 11.28
CA ALA A 98 -0.95 -11.12 11.95
C ALA A 98 -0.15 -12.13 11.12
N LEU A 99 1.11 -11.83 10.83
CA LEU A 99 2.08 -12.76 10.26
C LEU A 99 2.87 -13.50 11.35
N GLY A 100 3.93 -14.21 10.96
CA GLY A 100 4.83 -14.85 11.89
C GLY A 100 5.48 -13.87 12.87
N ARG A 101 5.80 -14.33 14.08
CA ARG A 101 6.45 -13.51 15.10
C ARG A 101 7.97 -13.59 14.98
N ILE A 102 8.64 -12.53 15.40
CA ILE A 102 10.11 -12.53 15.51
C ILE A 102 10.52 -13.58 16.55
N ASN A 103 11.38 -14.50 16.15
CA ASN A 103 11.84 -15.62 16.98
C ASN A 103 13.35 -15.59 17.30
N PHE A 104 14.06 -14.59 16.81
CA PHE A 104 15.50 -14.44 16.99
C PHE A 104 15.94 -12.98 17.03
N GLY A 105 16.99 -12.67 17.78
CA GLY A 105 17.59 -11.34 17.88
C GLY A 105 17.29 -10.62 19.19
N ARG A 106 17.68 -9.35 19.28
CA ARG A 106 17.54 -8.55 20.51
C ARG A 106 16.10 -8.10 20.77
N ALA A 107 15.28 -7.96 19.73
CA ALA A 107 13.90 -7.49 19.79
C ALA A 107 12.93 -8.64 19.43
N ILE A 108 12.89 -9.68 20.24
CA ILE A 108 12.00 -10.84 20.03
C ILE A 108 10.56 -10.57 20.46
N LYS A 109 10.30 -9.45 21.15
CA LYS A 109 8.96 -9.02 21.54
C LYS A 109 8.27 -8.36 20.36
N ASP A 110 7.31 -9.05 19.77
CA ASP A 110 6.64 -8.65 18.52
C ASP A 110 5.12 -8.74 18.70
N PHE A 111 4.53 -7.73 19.32
CA PHE A 111 3.08 -7.62 19.46
C PHE A 111 2.42 -7.37 18.11
N LYS A 112 1.23 -7.96 17.92
CA LYS A 112 0.49 -7.93 16.66
C LYS A 112 -0.71 -6.97 16.71
N GLY A 113 -1.14 -6.52 15.52
CA GLY A 113 -2.20 -5.52 15.37
C GLY A 113 -1.66 -4.11 15.25
N ILE A 114 -2.45 -3.13 15.65
CA ILE A 114 -2.00 -1.73 15.73
C ILE A 114 -1.49 -1.50 17.15
N THR A 115 -0.17 -1.29 17.29
CA THR A 115 0.49 -1.28 18.59
C THR A 115 0.68 0.12 19.17
N GLU A 116 0.49 1.18 18.37
CA GLU A 116 0.60 2.56 18.82
C GLU A 116 -0.66 3.36 18.49
N LYS A 117 -0.65 4.18 17.44
CA LYS A 117 -1.73 5.10 17.15
C LYS A 117 -2.12 5.15 15.67
N VAL A 118 -3.31 5.69 15.42
CA VAL A 118 -3.84 5.98 14.10
C VAL A 118 -4.19 7.45 14.03
N GLU A 119 -3.69 8.15 13.02
CA GLU A 119 -3.89 9.58 12.81
C GLU A 119 -4.39 9.84 11.38
N LEU A 120 -5.28 10.81 11.23
CA LEU A 120 -5.55 11.43 9.94
C LEU A 120 -4.73 12.72 9.86
N ARG A 121 -3.94 12.84 8.79
CA ARG A 121 -3.20 14.04 8.45
C ARG A 121 -3.81 14.68 7.22
N TYR A 122 -4.05 15.98 7.25
CA TYR A 122 -4.60 16.74 6.14
C TYR A 122 -4.09 18.17 6.11
N THR A 123 -4.26 18.83 4.97
CA THR A 123 -3.84 20.21 4.74
C THR A 123 -5.01 21.15 4.93
N LEU A 124 -4.85 22.20 5.75
CA LEU A 124 -5.81 23.28 5.87
C LEU A 124 -5.70 24.28 4.70
N SER A 125 -6.67 25.18 4.58
CA SER A 125 -6.72 26.20 3.52
C SER A 125 -5.53 27.18 3.53
N ASP A 126 -4.87 27.33 4.67
CA ASP A 126 -3.64 28.12 4.84
C ASP A 126 -2.35 27.33 4.57
N ASN A 127 -2.48 26.11 4.06
CA ASN A 127 -1.42 25.14 3.80
C ASN A 127 -0.74 24.55 5.05
N SER A 128 -1.26 24.79 6.24
CA SER A 128 -0.78 24.11 7.45
C SER A 128 -1.24 22.65 7.48
N LEU A 129 -0.39 21.77 8.03
CA LEU A 129 -0.72 20.36 8.25
C LEU A 129 -1.31 20.16 9.63
N VAL A 130 -2.36 19.37 9.71
CA VAL A 130 -3.03 19.00 10.97
C VAL A 130 -3.09 17.50 11.10
N ASP A 131 -2.75 16.99 12.27
CA ASP A 131 -2.90 15.60 12.67
C ASP A 131 -4.06 15.45 13.66
N ILE A 132 -4.98 14.54 13.35
CA ILE A 132 -6.08 14.15 14.25
C ILE A 132 -5.88 12.69 14.63
N GLU A 133 -5.64 12.41 15.90
CA GLU A 133 -5.64 11.05 16.42
C GLU A 133 -7.06 10.48 16.45
N LEU A 134 -7.27 9.35 15.80
CA LEU A 134 -8.52 8.62 15.79
C LEU A 134 -8.67 7.79 17.07
N ARG A 135 -9.87 7.82 17.65
CA ARG A 135 -10.19 7.19 18.94
C ARG A 135 -11.50 6.41 18.85
N ASP A 136 -11.93 5.84 19.95
CA ASP A 136 -13.21 5.12 20.12
C ASP A 136 -13.36 3.93 19.15
N TRP A 137 -12.40 3.03 19.24
CA TRP A 137 -12.33 1.86 18.38
C TRP A 137 -13.27 0.73 18.85
N GLN A 138 -14.07 0.24 17.92
CA GLN A 138 -14.63 -1.12 17.99
C GLN A 138 -13.58 -2.08 17.48
N ILE A 139 -13.48 -3.26 18.10
CA ILE A 139 -12.52 -4.29 17.70
C ILE A 139 -13.27 -5.61 17.52
N PHE A 140 -13.12 -6.21 16.33
CA PHE A 140 -13.67 -7.50 15.97
C PHE A 140 -12.55 -8.52 15.89
N CYS A 141 -12.67 -9.59 16.69
CA CYS A 141 -11.73 -10.70 16.65
C CYS A 141 -12.17 -11.71 15.60
N LEU A 142 -11.30 -12.01 14.65
CA LEU A 142 -11.52 -12.93 13.54
C LEU A 142 -10.46 -14.05 13.62
N PRO A 143 -10.67 -15.02 14.53
CA PRO A 143 -9.75 -16.14 14.68
C PRO A 143 -9.78 -17.01 13.42
N ASP A 144 -8.59 -17.45 13.03
CA ASP A 144 -8.42 -18.34 11.89
C ASP A 144 -8.50 -19.79 12.38
N ASP A 145 -9.74 -20.30 12.53
CA ASP A 145 -10.02 -21.68 12.90
C ASP A 145 -11.16 -22.27 12.05
N TYR A 146 -11.03 -23.56 11.74
CA TYR A 146 -11.99 -24.27 10.89
C TYR A 146 -13.43 -24.23 11.42
N ARG A 147 -13.65 -24.33 12.73
CA ARG A 147 -15.01 -24.43 13.30
C ARG A 147 -15.78 -23.13 13.09
N ALA A 148 -15.11 -21.99 13.33
CA ALA A 148 -15.70 -20.68 13.09
C ALA A 148 -16.01 -20.50 11.61
N GLN A 149 -15.08 -20.86 10.72
CA GLN A 149 -15.22 -20.70 9.28
C GLN A 149 -16.31 -21.59 8.70
N ALA A 150 -16.43 -22.86 9.14
CA ALA A 150 -17.47 -23.78 8.67
C ALA A 150 -18.90 -23.34 9.04
N GLN A 151 -19.05 -22.52 10.07
CA GLN A 151 -20.35 -22.03 10.56
C GLN A 151 -20.77 -20.68 9.99
N MET A 152 -19.94 -20.05 9.16
CA MET A 152 -20.25 -18.76 8.53
C MET A 152 -21.48 -18.87 7.62
N LYS A 153 -22.10 -17.72 7.35
CA LYS A 153 -23.20 -17.61 6.40
C LYS A 153 -22.66 -17.56 4.99
N TYR A 154 -22.71 -18.70 4.32
CA TYR A 154 -22.31 -18.83 2.93
C TYR A 154 -23.46 -18.49 1.98
N GLU A 155 -23.13 -17.86 0.89
CA GLU A 155 -24.01 -17.57 -0.24
C GLU A 155 -23.39 -18.09 -1.54
N PRO A 156 -24.19 -18.34 -2.60
CA PRO A 156 -23.64 -18.77 -3.88
C PRO A 156 -22.67 -17.75 -4.49
N VAL A 157 -21.57 -18.25 -5.03
CA VAL A 157 -20.63 -17.42 -5.80
C VAL A 157 -21.30 -16.96 -7.10
N ASN A 158 -21.14 -15.69 -7.43
CA ASN A 158 -21.62 -15.05 -8.65
C ASN A 158 -20.66 -13.93 -9.10
N GLU A 159 -20.92 -13.29 -10.23
CA GLU A 159 -20.07 -12.24 -10.80
C GLU A 159 -19.80 -11.06 -9.84
N LYS A 160 -20.71 -10.78 -8.90
CA LYS A 160 -20.57 -9.64 -7.97
C LYS A 160 -19.74 -9.97 -6.74
N ASN A 161 -19.66 -11.25 -6.35
CA ASN A 161 -19.02 -11.67 -5.10
C ASN A 161 -17.82 -12.62 -5.30
N GLN A 162 -17.49 -13.03 -6.52
CA GLN A 162 -16.42 -14.01 -6.79
C GLN A 162 -15.00 -13.53 -6.40
N GLY A 163 -14.78 -12.23 -6.24
CA GLY A 163 -13.50 -11.62 -5.86
C GLY A 163 -13.52 -10.92 -4.50
N VAL A 164 -14.57 -11.11 -3.69
CA VAL A 164 -14.65 -10.46 -2.38
C VAL A 164 -13.74 -11.13 -1.35
N ARG A 165 -13.33 -10.37 -0.35
CA ARG A 165 -12.64 -10.89 0.83
C ARG A 165 -13.58 -11.75 1.65
N GLY A 166 -13.11 -12.91 2.10
CA GLY A 166 -13.93 -13.81 2.88
C GLY A 166 -13.52 -15.27 2.78
N ASN A 167 -14.42 -16.16 3.15
CA ASN A 167 -14.19 -17.59 3.09
C ASN A 167 -14.90 -18.19 1.89
N TYR A 168 -14.18 -18.97 1.12
CA TYR A 168 -14.67 -19.71 -0.04
C TYR A 168 -14.81 -21.18 0.34
N ARG A 169 -15.94 -21.81 0.03
CA ARG A 169 -16.19 -23.21 0.32
C ARG A 169 -16.58 -23.97 -0.93
N ALA A 170 -16.05 -25.18 -1.05
CA ALA A 170 -16.43 -26.11 -2.09
C ALA A 170 -16.36 -27.55 -1.60
N THR A 171 -17.12 -28.44 -2.25
CA THR A 171 -16.94 -29.87 -2.14
C THR A 171 -16.37 -30.43 -3.46
N PHE A 172 -15.57 -31.48 -3.34
CA PHE A 172 -15.01 -32.21 -4.49
C PHE A 172 -15.01 -33.71 -4.22
N ARG A 173 -15.07 -34.53 -5.29
CA ARG A 173 -15.11 -35.99 -5.17
C ARG A 173 -13.86 -36.63 -5.71
N LEU A 174 -13.31 -37.59 -4.96
CA LEU A 174 -12.14 -38.36 -5.35
C LEU A 174 -12.52 -39.85 -5.55
N ASN A 175 -12.09 -40.42 -6.65
CA ASN A 175 -12.19 -41.86 -6.89
C ASN A 175 -11.03 -42.63 -6.27
N LYS A 176 -9.85 -41.98 -6.17
CA LYS A 176 -8.64 -42.52 -5.58
C LYS A 176 -7.99 -41.42 -4.72
N VAL A 177 -7.49 -41.79 -3.56
CA VAL A 177 -6.79 -40.94 -2.62
C VAL A 177 -5.28 -41.02 -2.83
N GLY A 178 -4.58 -39.92 -2.70
CA GLY A 178 -3.13 -39.82 -2.79
C GLY A 178 -2.68 -38.40 -2.45
N ASP A 179 -1.37 -38.23 -2.27
CA ASP A 179 -0.77 -36.94 -2.01
C ASP A 179 -0.89 -36.04 -3.26
N THR A 180 -1.07 -34.74 -3.01
CA THR A 180 -1.13 -33.74 -4.08
C THR A 180 -0.63 -32.39 -3.58
N PHE A 181 -0.48 -31.43 -4.47
CA PHE A 181 -0.13 -30.05 -4.15
C PHE A 181 -1.26 -29.14 -4.61
N ILE A 182 -1.89 -28.41 -3.68
CA ILE A 182 -2.97 -27.47 -3.98
C ILE A 182 -2.35 -26.20 -4.54
N ASN A 183 -2.71 -25.84 -5.78
CA ASN A 183 -2.25 -24.61 -6.43
C ASN A 183 -3.09 -23.42 -5.99
N MET A 184 -2.47 -22.48 -5.27
CA MET A 184 -3.12 -21.29 -4.75
C MET A 184 -2.86 -20.03 -5.61
N GLU A 185 -2.31 -20.16 -6.80
CA GLU A 185 -1.88 -19.03 -7.63
C GLU A 185 -2.98 -18.02 -7.97
N LYS A 186 -4.24 -18.47 -7.99
CA LYS A 186 -5.42 -17.62 -8.28
C LYS A 186 -6.01 -16.94 -7.05
N PHE A 187 -5.60 -17.36 -5.87
CA PHE A 187 -5.95 -16.74 -4.59
C PHE A 187 -4.89 -15.74 -4.16
N GLY A 188 -5.27 -14.78 -3.33
CA GLY A 188 -4.39 -13.70 -2.92
C GLY A 188 -3.55 -14.04 -1.70
N LYS A 189 -4.15 -14.05 -0.51
CA LYS A 189 -3.45 -14.25 0.77
C LYS A 189 -4.38 -14.84 1.82
N GLY A 190 -3.96 -15.89 2.50
CA GLY A 190 -4.81 -16.47 3.53
C GLY A 190 -4.43 -17.88 3.97
N GLN A 191 -5.44 -18.69 4.25
CA GLN A 191 -5.35 -20.01 4.86
C GLN A 191 -6.24 -21.02 4.15
N VAL A 192 -5.83 -22.29 4.13
CA VAL A 192 -6.59 -23.39 3.53
C VAL A 192 -6.89 -24.47 4.57
N TYR A 193 -8.13 -24.96 4.56
CA TYR A 193 -8.57 -26.11 5.32
C TYR A 193 -9.16 -27.19 4.38
N VAL A 194 -8.82 -28.44 4.61
CA VAL A 194 -9.43 -29.58 3.89
C VAL A 194 -9.89 -30.59 4.93
N ASN A 195 -11.16 -30.96 4.88
CA ASN A 195 -11.79 -31.88 5.83
C ASN A 195 -11.54 -31.56 7.30
N GLY A 196 -11.44 -30.27 7.64
CA GLY A 196 -11.13 -29.78 8.99
C GLY A 196 -9.65 -29.69 9.33
N HIS A 197 -8.75 -30.12 8.46
CA HIS A 197 -7.31 -30.03 8.67
C HIS A 197 -6.74 -28.74 8.09
N ALA A 198 -5.99 -27.99 8.88
CA ALA A 198 -5.26 -26.81 8.41
C ALA A 198 -4.08 -27.25 7.51
N ILE A 199 -4.17 -26.90 6.24
CA ILE A 199 -3.15 -27.25 5.24
C ILE A 199 -1.98 -26.29 5.30
N GLY A 200 -2.24 -25.02 5.54
CA GLY A 200 -1.24 -23.97 5.64
C GLY A 200 -1.71 -22.64 5.09
N ARG A 201 -0.82 -21.67 5.18
CA ARG A 201 -1.01 -20.33 4.67
C ARG A 201 -0.48 -20.20 3.25
N PHE A 202 -1.09 -19.33 2.48
CA PHE A 202 -0.62 -18.96 1.14
C PHE A 202 -0.53 -17.44 1.01
N TRP A 203 0.33 -17.00 0.11
CA TRP A 203 0.43 -15.62 -0.33
C TRP A 203 0.86 -15.60 -1.79
N GLN A 204 0.12 -14.89 -2.64
CA GLN A 204 0.37 -14.82 -4.09
C GLN A 204 1.79 -14.37 -4.48
N ILE A 205 2.48 -13.65 -3.59
CA ILE A 205 3.86 -13.22 -3.82
C ILE A 205 4.84 -14.41 -3.86
N GLY A 206 4.47 -15.56 -3.28
CA GLY A 206 5.36 -16.72 -3.20
C GLY A 206 6.53 -16.56 -2.21
N PRO A 207 7.63 -17.30 -2.43
CA PRO A 207 7.95 -18.17 -3.59
C PRO A 207 7.11 -19.45 -3.68
N GLN A 208 6.48 -19.86 -2.58
CA GLN A 208 5.63 -21.04 -2.51
C GLN A 208 4.23 -20.72 -3.05
N GLN A 209 3.89 -21.28 -4.22
CA GLN A 209 2.57 -21.14 -4.85
C GLN A 209 1.64 -22.31 -4.55
N THR A 210 2.18 -23.42 -4.05
CA THR A 210 1.41 -24.64 -3.75
C THR A 210 1.53 -25.02 -2.30
N LEU A 211 0.46 -25.65 -1.77
CA LEU A 211 0.44 -26.24 -0.44
C LEU A 211 0.38 -27.76 -0.57
N TYR A 212 1.23 -28.48 0.18
CA TYR A 212 1.20 -29.94 0.23
C TYR A 212 -0.06 -30.43 0.93
N MET A 213 -0.78 -31.32 0.26
CA MET A 213 -1.99 -31.96 0.74
C MET A 213 -1.76 -33.44 0.98
N PRO A 214 -1.62 -33.88 2.23
CA PRO A 214 -1.43 -35.30 2.55
C PRO A 214 -2.65 -36.14 2.17
N GLY A 215 -2.43 -37.24 1.48
CA GLY A 215 -3.52 -38.14 1.10
C GLY A 215 -4.26 -38.74 2.29
N CYS A 216 -3.64 -38.89 3.45
CA CYS A 216 -4.29 -39.40 4.66
C CYS A 216 -5.40 -38.46 5.24
N TRP A 217 -5.44 -37.17 4.80
CA TRP A 217 -6.50 -36.24 5.16
C TRP A 217 -7.63 -36.19 4.13
N LEU A 218 -7.44 -36.87 2.99
CA LEU A 218 -8.43 -37.00 1.93
C LEU A 218 -9.26 -38.29 2.10
N ARG A 219 -10.46 -38.29 1.51
CA ARG A 219 -11.38 -39.41 1.55
C ARG A 219 -11.75 -39.85 0.12
N LYS A 220 -11.95 -41.14 -0.09
CA LYS A 220 -12.65 -41.61 -1.28
C LYS A 220 -14.10 -41.15 -1.21
N GLY A 221 -14.61 -40.52 -2.26
CA GLY A 221 -15.91 -39.86 -2.24
C GLY A 221 -15.75 -38.36 -1.98
N GLU A 222 -16.63 -37.80 -1.18
CA GLU A 222 -16.75 -36.36 -0.96
C GLU A 222 -15.72 -35.83 0.03
N ASN A 223 -15.13 -34.69 -0.29
CA ASN A 223 -14.20 -33.91 0.51
C ASN A 223 -14.66 -32.45 0.51
N GLU A 224 -14.43 -31.75 1.61
CA GLU A 224 -14.67 -30.30 1.74
C GLU A 224 -13.35 -29.54 1.73
N ILE A 225 -13.36 -28.36 1.12
CA ILE A 225 -12.29 -27.38 1.20
C ILE A 225 -12.86 -26.02 1.55
N ILE A 226 -12.20 -25.34 2.50
CA ILE A 226 -12.46 -23.95 2.85
C ILE A 226 -11.17 -23.16 2.68
N VAL A 227 -11.25 -22.03 1.99
CA VAL A 227 -10.16 -21.09 1.79
C VAL A 227 -10.56 -19.74 2.34
N THR A 228 -9.86 -19.25 3.35
CA THR A 228 -9.94 -17.86 3.77
C THR A 228 -9.04 -17.04 2.87
N ASP A 229 -9.57 -16.03 2.18
CA ASP A 229 -8.77 -15.07 1.41
C ASP A 229 -9.01 -13.66 1.94
N VAL A 230 -7.98 -13.08 2.56
CA VAL A 230 -8.02 -11.75 3.18
C VAL A 230 -7.91 -10.62 2.17
N THR A 231 -7.49 -10.90 0.94
CA THR A 231 -7.36 -9.90 -0.14
C THR A 231 -8.41 -10.06 -1.23
N GLY A 232 -9.05 -11.22 -1.31
CA GLY A 232 -9.98 -11.63 -2.37
C GLY A 232 -9.25 -12.29 -3.54
N PRO A 233 -9.76 -13.44 -4.02
CA PRO A 233 -9.16 -14.16 -5.13
C PRO A 233 -9.37 -13.44 -6.46
N ARG A 234 -8.43 -13.64 -7.39
CA ARG A 234 -8.64 -13.24 -8.80
C ARG A 234 -9.71 -14.11 -9.46
N GLU A 235 -9.68 -15.40 -9.16
CA GLU A 235 -10.66 -16.41 -9.58
C GLU A 235 -10.80 -17.43 -8.45
N PRO A 236 -12.01 -17.77 -7.99
CA PRO A 236 -12.21 -18.76 -6.93
C PRO A 236 -12.09 -20.19 -7.47
N VAL A 237 -10.91 -20.56 -7.98
CA VAL A 237 -10.61 -21.85 -8.58
C VAL A 237 -9.25 -22.34 -8.09
N ILE A 238 -9.17 -23.61 -7.71
CA ILE A 238 -7.92 -24.29 -7.39
C ILE A 238 -7.83 -25.61 -8.16
N GLU A 239 -6.63 -26.15 -8.26
CA GLU A 239 -6.34 -27.45 -8.83
C GLU A 239 -5.31 -28.21 -7.99
N GLY A 240 -5.32 -29.53 -8.09
CA GLY A 240 -4.30 -30.39 -7.50
C GLY A 240 -3.20 -30.67 -8.52
N LEU A 241 -1.95 -30.43 -8.16
CA LEU A 241 -0.78 -30.70 -8.98
C LEU A 241 -0.01 -31.92 -8.49
N ARG A 242 0.70 -32.59 -9.40
CA ARG A 242 1.60 -33.72 -9.08
C ARG A 242 2.95 -33.27 -8.56
N GLN A 243 3.37 -32.06 -8.92
CA GLN A 243 4.66 -31.47 -8.54
C GLN A 243 4.39 -30.13 -7.83
N PRO A 244 5.19 -29.79 -6.82
CA PRO A 244 5.07 -28.50 -6.15
C PRO A 244 5.59 -27.37 -7.04
N VAL A 245 5.06 -26.17 -6.78
CA VAL A 245 5.60 -24.89 -7.25
C VAL A 245 5.98 -24.09 -6.00
N ILE A 246 7.29 -24.06 -5.68
CA ILE A 246 7.83 -23.52 -4.43
C ILE A 246 8.96 -22.49 -4.63
N ASP A 247 9.26 -22.15 -5.87
CA ASP A 247 10.41 -21.33 -6.30
C ASP A 247 10.01 -20.14 -7.18
N ARG A 248 8.71 -19.86 -7.29
CA ARG A 248 8.19 -18.73 -8.09
C ARG A 248 7.87 -17.54 -7.17
N LEU A 249 8.87 -16.72 -6.95
CA LEU A 249 8.69 -15.46 -6.27
C LEU A 249 8.08 -14.44 -7.24
N LYS A 250 6.90 -13.94 -6.90
CA LYS A 250 6.27 -12.79 -7.56
C LYS A 250 6.50 -11.58 -6.65
N LEU A 251 7.72 -11.08 -6.64
CA LEU A 251 8.01 -9.86 -5.88
C LEU A 251 7.10 -8.75 -6.41
N GLU A 252 6.13 -8.38 -5.59
CA GLU A 252 5.74 -6.98 -5.54
C GLU A 252 6.93 -6.27 -4.86
N GLY A 253 8.06 -6.20 -5.57
CA GLY A 253 9.15 -5.35 -5.17
C GLY A 253 8.62 -3.92 -5.11
N PRO A 254 9.28 -3.00 -4.42
CA PRO A 254 9.01 -1.60 -4.59
C PRO A 254 9.03 -1.35 -6.09
N GLN A 255 7.86 -1.08 -6.66
CA GLN A 255 7.76 -0.86 -8.09
C GLN A 255 8.44 0.49 -8.35
N THR A 256 9.56 0.44 -9.04
CA THR A 256 10.17 1.66 -9.56
C THR A 256 9.27 2.21 -10.66
N HIS A 257 9.19 3.52 -10.78
CA HIS A 257 8.40 4.19 -11.80
C HIS A 257 9.09 4.23 -13.17
N ARG A 258 10.16 3.45 -13.32
CA ARG A 258 10.85 3.21 -14.58
C ARG A 258 10.66 1.77 -15.01
N LEU A 259 10.12 1.56 -16.20
CA LEU A 259 10.02 0.24 -16.80
C LEU A 259 11.39 -0.20 -17.32
N GLN A 260 11.62 -1.51 -17.40
CA GLN A 260 12.86 -2.05 -17.93
C GLN A 260 13.08 -1.59 -19.38
N GLY A 261 14.24 -1.00 -19.65
CA GLY A 261 14.60 -0.47 -20.96
C GLY A 261 14.05 0.92 -21.28
N GLN A 262 13.21 1.49 -20.42
CA GLN A 262 12.67 2.83 -20.58
C GLN A 262 13.75 3.88 -20.29
N THR A 263 13.93 4.83 -21.18
CA THR A 263 14.88 5.95 -21.02
C THR A 263 14.22 7.22 -21.52
N LEU A 264 14.17 8.23 -20.66
CA LEU A 264 13.55 9.52 -20.97
C LEU A 264 14.33 10.23 -22.09
N ASP A 265 13.59 10.66 -23.13
CA ASP A 265 14.12 11.47 -24.24
C ASP A 265 13.60 12.90 -24.12
N LEU A 266 14.47 13.80 -23.70
CA LEU A 266 14.21 15.24 -23.66
C LEU A 266 14.74 15.98 -24.90
N SER A 267 15.21 15.25 -25.92
CA SER A 267 15.67 15.87 -27.16
C SER A 267 14.53 16.63 -27.86
N GLY A 268 14.74 17.91 -28.11
CA GLY A 268 13.73 18.80 -28.68
C GLY A 268 12.78 19.44 -27.67
N GLU A 269 12.81 19.05 -26.38
CA GLU A 269 12.06 19.72 -25.32
C GLU A 269 12.82 20.99 -24.87
N GLN A 270 12.07 22.04 -24.57
CA GLN A 270 12.65 23.27 -24.01
C GLN A 270 12.22 23.43 -22.56
N PRO A 271 13.15 23.65 -21.62
CA PRO A 271 12.78 23.91 -20.24
C PRO A 271 12.01 25.22 -20.14
N ILE A 272 10.93 25.22 -19.38
CA ILE A 272 10.13 26.42 -19.08
C ILE A 272 10.80 27.29 -18.00
N HIS A 273 11.65 26.66 -17.18
CA HIS A 273 12.39 27.30 -16.11
C HIS A 273 13.68 26.53 -15.82
N ALA A 274 14.72 27.24 -15.42
CA ALA A 274 15.95 26.66 -14.89
C ALA A 274 16.46 27.53 -13.76
N GLY A 275 17.06 26.91 -12.74
CA GLY A 275 17.51 27.64 -11.57
C GLY A 275 18.44 26.85 -10.67
N THR A 276 18.77 27.47 -9.56
CA THR A 276 19.62 26.89 -8.49
C THR A 276 18.87 27.00 -7.17
N LEU A 277 18.66 25.87 -6.49
CA LEU A 277 18.12 25.82 -5.14
C LEU A 277 19.22 26.13 -4.12
N LYS A 278 18.82 26.67 -2.97
CA LYS A 278 19.73 26.92 -1.86
C LYS A 278 20.05 25.61 -1.13
N SER A 279 21.25 25.51 -0.58
CA SER A 279 21.56 24.43 0.35
C SER A 279 20.77 24.57 1.65
N GLY A 280 20.36 23.48 2.24
CA GLY A 280 19.61 23.44 3.51
C GLY A 280 18.48 22.41 3.50
N ASN A 281 17.79 22.32 4.62
CA ASN A 281 16.71 21.35 4.88
C ASN A 281 15.32 21.98 5.06
N GLY A 282 15.17 23.24 4.68
CA GLY A 282 13.90 23.98 4.77
C GLY A 282 13.17 24.06 3.42
N TRP A 283 11.89 24.41 3.50
CA TRP A 283 11.07 24.70 2.33
C TRP A 283 11.67 25.82 1.47
N GLN A 284 11.66 25.59 0.15
CA GLN A 284 12.05 26.58 -0.84
C GLN A 284 10.92 26.78 -1.84
N GLU A 285 10.70 28.04 -2.24
CA GLU A 285 9.70 28.41 -3.23
C GLU A 285 10.37 28.96 -4.47
N VAL A 286 9.95 28.50 -5.63
CA VAL A 286 10.37 28.94 -6.94
C VAL A 286 9.16 29.44 -7.72
N ARG A 287 9.28 30.61 -8.34
CA ARG A 287 8.29 31.18 -9.24
C ARG A 287 8.81 31.16 -10.66
N PHE A 288 7.96 30.78 -11.60
CA PHE A 288 8.27 30.87 -13.01
C PHE A 288 8.01 32.29 -13.53
N ASP A 289 8.76 32.70 -14.52
CA ASP A 289 8.57 34.02 -15.16
C ASP A 289 7.17 34.20 -15.74
N LYS A 290 6.58 33.11 -16.22
CA LYS A 290 5.19 33.06 -16.75
C LYS A 290 4.54 31.73 -16.34
N PRO A 291 3.27 31.74 -15.96
CA PRO A 291 2.51 30.51 -15.79
C PRO A 291 2.46 29.69 -17.10
N VAL A 292 2.54 28.38 -16.97
CA VAL A 292 2.49 27.44 -18.10
C VAL A 292 1.38 26.40 -17.83
N SER A 293 0.62 26.06 -18.84
CA SER A 293 -0.41 25.02 -18.75
C SER A 293 0.11 23.70 -19.31
N GLY A 294 -0.18 22.60 -18.61
CA GLY A 294 0.13 21.24 -19.04
C GLY A 294 -0.27 20.23 -18.00
N ARG A 295 -0.23 18.95 -18.39
CA ARG A 295 -0.57 17.81 -17.54
C ARG A 295 0.67 17.17 -16.90
N TYR A 296 1.78 17.14 -17.63
CA TYR A 296 3.00 16.49 -17.19
C TYR A 296 4.05 17.53 -16.81
N LEU A 297 4.60 17.40 -15.60
CA LEU A 297 5.72 18.22 -15.15
C LEU A 297 6.92 17.33 -14.92
N CYS A 298 8.07 17.67 -15.52
CA CYS A 298 9.34 17.01 -15.29
C CYS A 298 10.28 17.96 -14.54
N ILE A 299 10.88 17.47 -13.46
CA ILE A 299 12.04 18.09 -12.83
C ILE A 299 13.26 17.28 -13.26
N GLU A 300 14.22 17.95 -13.91
CA GLU A 300 15.54 17.45 -14.23
C GLU A 300 16.54 18.00 -13.21
N ALA A 301 17.02 17.17 -12.31
CA ALA A 301 18.11 17.51 -11.38
C ALA A 301 19.45 17.33 -12.09
N LEU A 302 20.23 18.40 -12.20
CA LEU A 302 21.51 18.39 -12.92
C LEU A 302 22.68 18.01 -12.01
N ASN A 303 22.59 18.29 -10.75
CA ASN A 303 23.56 17.96 -9.71
C ASN A 303 22.93 18.13 -8.31
N SER A 304 23.69 17.78 -7.28
CA SER A 304 23.33 18.02 -5.89
C SER A 304 24.34 18.93 -5.19
N HIS A 305 23.95 19.46 -4.03
CA HIS A 305 24.90 20.13 -3.16
C HIS A 305 25.98 19.14 -2.69
N TRP A 306 27.21 19.65 -2.48
CA TRP A 306 28.36 18.86 -2.02
C TRP A 306 28.83 17.77 -3.00
N ASN A 307 28.47 17.87 -4.28
CA ASN A 307 28.89 16.93 -5.36
C ASN A 307 28.58 15.45 -5.02
N ARG A 308 27.42 15.18 -4.43
CA ARG A 308 26.96 13.81 -4.23
C ARG A 308 26.35 13.26 -5.52
N GLU A 309 26.57 11.99 -5.80
CA GLU A 309 26.06 11.29 -6.99
C GLU A 309 24.65 10.73 -6.77
N TYR A 310 23.82 11.45 -6.04
CA TYR A 310 22.40 11.12 -5.82
C TYR A 310 21.66 12.36 -5.33
N CYS A 311 20.35 12.37 -5.48
CA CYS A 311 19.50 13.46 -5.00
C CYS A 311 18.27 12.95 -4.27
N CYS A 312 17.60 13.83 -3.54
CA CYS A 312 16.37 13.51 -2.83
C CYS A 312 15.40 14.69 -2.81
N ILE A 313 14.11 14.37 -2.67
CA ILE A 313 13.01 15.30 -2.44
C ILE A 313 12.09 14.67 -1.39
N SER A 314 11.79 15.39 -0.29
CA SER A 314 10.81 14.95 0.69
C SER A 314 9.39 15.30 0.25
N GLU A 315 9.14 16.55 -0.14
CA GLU A 315 7.82 17.00 -0.56
C GLU A 315 7.91 18.01 -1.72
N LEU A 316 6.93 17.95 -2.60
CA LEU A 316 6.80 18.85 -3.74
C LEU A 316 5.35 19.32 -3.87
N TYR A 317 5.14 20.63 -3.94
CA TYR A 317 3.87 21.25 -4.32
C TYR A 317 4.05 22.11 -5.55
N LEU A 318 3.07 22.10 -6.44
CA LEU A 318 2.99 23.04 -7.55
C LEU A 318 2.06 24.18 -7.17
N LEU A 319 2.33 25.36 -7.72
CA LEU A 319 1.65 26.61 -7.40
C LEU A 319 0.89 27.12 -8.61
N ASP A 320 -0.33 27.59 -8.37
CA ASP A 320 -1.11 28.32 -9.37
C ASP A 320 -0.61 29.75 -9.59
N GLY A 321 -1.25 30.49 -10.48
CA GLY A 321 -0.90 31.89 -10.79
C GLY A 321 -1.01 32.84 -9.58
N ASN A 322 -1.77 32.48 -8.57
CA ASN A 322 -1.94 33.26 -7.32
C ASN A 322 -0.99 32.80 -6.22
N GLY A 323 -0.22 31.75 -6.46
CA GLY A 323 0.69 31.18 -5.49
C GLY A 323 0.07 30.19 -4.53
N LYS A 324 -1.17 29.77 -4.80
CA LYS A 324 -1.83 28.73 -4.02
C LYS A 324 -1.33 27.36 -4.49
N ARG A 325 -1.16 26.44 -3.53
CA ARG A 325 -0.85 25.04 -3.84
C ARG A 325 -1.98 24.39 -4.61
N LEU A 326 -1.63 23.70 -5.69
CA LEU A 326 -2.55 22.85 -6.45
C LEU A 326 -2.84 21.59 -5.64
N SER A 327 -4.07 21.06 -5.75
CA SER A 327 -4.42 19.77 -5.16
C SER A 327 -3.66 18.64 -5.85
N ARG A 328 -3.05 17.77 -5.07
CA ARG A 328 -2.25 16.63 -5.54
C ARG A 328 -3.03 15.32 -5.55
N GLU A 329 -4.28 15.34 -5.08
CA GLU A 329 -5.10 14.14 -4.91
C GLU A 329 -5.16 13.22 -6.16
N PRO A 330 -5.31 13.74 -7.40
CA PRO A 330 -5.32 12.92 -8.60
C PRO A 330 -3.94 12.62 -9.18
N TRP A 331 -2.84 13.05 -8.53
CA TRP A 331 -1.51 12.96 -9.12
C TRP A 331 -0.91 11.56 -8.99
N SER A 332 -0.02 11.26 -9.92
CA SER A 332 0.82 10.07 -9.88
C SER A 332 2.20 10.38 -10.42
N VAL A 333 3.18 9.56 -10.05
CA VAL A 333 4.50 9.59 -10.70
C VAL A 333 4.38 8.85 -12.02
N ALA A 334 4.58 9.55 -13.13
CA ALA A 334 4.61 8.95 -14.46
C ALA A 334 5.95 8.27 -14.76
N TYR A 335 7.05 8.81 -14.19
CA TYR A 335 8.40 8.30 -14.39
C TYR A 335 9.34 8.83 -13.31
N ALA A 336 10.27 8.00 -12.86
CA ALA A 336 11.48 8.41 -12.15
C ALA A 336 12.63 7.57 -12.71
N ASP A 337 13.72 8.20 -13.12
CA ASP A 337 14.84 7.48 -13.78
C ASP A 337 15.54 6.51 -12.84
N ASP A 338 15.57 6.83 -11.56
CA ASP A 338 16.20 6.01 -10.53
C ASP A 338 15.54 6.20 -9.15
N GLU A 339 15.46 5.11 -8.37
CA GLU A 339 14.82 5.08 -7.06
C GLU A 339 15.53 4.10 -6.14
N ASP A 340 15.99 4.55 -4.96
CA ASP A 340 16.60 3.68 -3.94
C ASP A 340 15.53 2.90 -3.16
N VAL A 341 15.19 1.73 -3.69
CA VAL A 341 14.23 0.82 -3.08
C VAL A 341 14.90 -0.33 -2.31
N THR A 342 16.22 -0.37 -2.31
CA THR A 342 17.01 -1.43 -1.67
C THR A 342 17.34 -1.13 -0.22
N THR A 343 17.58 0.14 0.12
CA THR A 343 17.92 0.56 1.49
C THR A 343 16.71 1.05 2.28
N GLY A 344 15.56 1.13 1.65
CA GLY A 344 14.29 1.56 2.25
C GLY A 344 13.22 1.76 1.19
N ASN A 345 12.03 2.22 1.61
CA ASN A 345 10.99 2.66 0.68
C ASN A 345 11.21 4.14 0.36
N LYS A 346 12.03 4.43 -0.66
CA LYS A 346 12.35 5.77 -1.12
C LYS A 346 11.88 6.00 -2.56
N ASN A 347 10.69 5.49 -2.85
CA ASN A 347 10.05 5.66 -4.15
C ASN A 347 9.70 7.13 -4.42
N ALA A 348 9.55 7.45 -5.71
CA ALA A 348 9.26 8.82 -6.14
C ALA A 348 7.88 9.33 -5.72
N ASP A 349 6.92 8.46 -5.41
CA ASP A 349 5.63 8.83 -4.84
C ASP A 349 5.73 9.49 -3.45
N LYS A 350 6.88 9.37 -2.75
CA LYS A 350 7.14 10.06 -1.49
C LYS A 350 7.16 11.58 -1.62
N VAL A 351 7.30 12.12 -2.81
CA VAL A 351 7.31 13.58 -3.02
C VAL A 351 5.95 14.24 -2.81
N PHE A 352 4.87 13.46 -2.66
CA PHE A 352 3.51 13.96 -2.36
C PHE A 352 2.71 13.03 -1.45
N ASP A 353 3.36 12.46 -0.44
CA ASP A 353 2.70 11.57 0.54
C ASP A 353 2.30 12.26 1.86
N LEU A 354 2.37 13.60 1.93
CA LEU A 354 2.09 14.43 3.11
C LEU A 354 2.97 14.11 4.33
N GLN A 355 4.13 13.52 4.12
CA GLN A 355 5.07 13.19 5.18
C GLN A 355 6.44 13.80 4.92
N GLU A 356 6.78 14.89 5.60
CA GLU A 356 8.08 15.53 5.49
C GLU A 356 9.28 14.64 5.91
N SER A 357 9.00 13.54 6.63
CA SER A 357 10.01 12.58 7.08
C SER A 357 10.34 11.48 6.07
N THR A 358 9.50 11.28 5.07
CA THR A 358 9.76 10.38 3.95
C THR A 358 10.36 11.16 2.77
N PHE A 359 10.97 10.47 1.83
CA PHE A 359 11.57 11.15 0.67
C PHE A 359 11.81 10.18 -0.49
N TRP A 360 11.70 10.69 -1.69
CA TRP A 360 12.32 10.07 -2.85
C TRP A 360 13.83 10.23 -2.78
N SER A 361 14.55 9.17 -3.12
CA SER A 361 16.02 9.24 -3.30
C SER A 361 16.44 8.38 -4.47
N THR A 362 17.36 8.87 -5.26
CA THR A 362 18.09 8.05 -6.24
C THR A 362 19.17 7.21 -5.55
N ASN A 363 19.63 6.14 -6.21
CA ASN A 363 20.69 5.29 -5.72
C ASN A 363 22.03 6.03 -5.71
N ARG A 364 22.89 5.68 -4.76
CA ARG A 364 24.25 6.21 -4.71
C ARG A 364 25.07 5.69 -5.88
N GLY A 365 25.87 6.58 -6.51
CA GLY A 365 26.75 6.23 -7.60
C GLY A 365 26.08 6.14 -8.98
N VAL A 366 24.83 6.53 -9.08
CA VAL A 366 24.16 6.74 -10.38
C VAL A 366 24.41 8.18 -10.81
N PRO A 367 25.00 8.40 -12.00
CA PRO A 367 25.37 9.76 -12.44
C PRO A 367 24.16 10.62 -12.80
N PHE A 368 24.26 11.91 -12.54
CA PHE A 368 23.30 12.91 -13.03
C PHE A 368 23.29 13.01 -14.57
N PRO A 369 22.20 13.52 -15.18
CA PRO A 369 21.01 14.10 -14.53
C PRO A 369 20.00 13.04 -14.04
N HIS A 370 19.24 13.41 -13.00
CA HIS A 370 18.12 12.62 -12.50
C HIS A 370 16.78 13.28 -12.82
N HIS A 371 15.74 12.48 -13.02
CA HIS A 371 14.45 12.95 -13.48
C HIS A 371 13.30 12.39 -12.67
N ILE A 372 12.33 13.23 -12.35
CA ILE A 372 11.02 12.83 -11.87
C ILE A 372 9.95 13.50 -12.73
N ILE A 373 8.95 12.72 -13.18
CA ILE A 373 7.81 13.22 -13.96
C ILE A 373 6.54 12.96 -13.18
N ILE A 374 5.82 14.05 -12.91
CA ILE A 374 4.51 14.03 -12.27
C ILE A 374 3.43 14.09 -13.35
N ASP A 375 2.47 13.18 -13.30
CA ASP A 375 1.19 13.26 -14.06
C ASP A 375 0.14 13.89 -13.14
N MET A 376 -0.29 15.09 -13.47
CA MET A 376 -1.34 15.83 -12.76
C MET A 376 -2.75 15.38 -13.14
N SER A 377 -2.90 14.29 -13.88
CA SER A 377 -4.12 13.70 -14.44
C SER A 377 -4.88 14.55 -15.48
N GLN A 378 -4.74 15.86 -15.44
CA GLN A 378 -5.33 16.82 -16.39
C GLN A 378 -4.42 18.05 -16.53
N ASP A 379 -4.68 18.85 -17.55
CA ASP A 379 -3.96 20.12 -17.70
C ASP A 379 -4.21 21.05 -16.52
N GLN A 380 -3.12 21.54 -15.92
CA GLN A 380 -3.12 22.50 -14.82
C GLN A 380 -2.29 23.71 -15.21
N THR A 381 -2.67 24.89 -14.72
CA THR A 381 -1.83 26.09 -14.86
C THR A 381 -0.84 26.15 -13.70
N VAL A 382 0.44 25.96 -14.01
CA VAL A 382 1.54 25.95 -13.03
C VAL A 382 2.35 27.24 -13.16
N ALA A 383 2.51 27.96 -12.06
CA ALA A 383 3.27 29.22 -11.99
C ALA A 383 4.54 29.12 -11.12
N GLY A 384 4.80 27.95 -10.55
CA GLY A 384 5.96 27.70 -9.71
C GLY A 384 5.80 26.41 -8.91
N PHE A 385 6.73 26.20 -7.99
CA PHE A 385 6.69 25.05 -7.08
C PHE A 385 7.27 25.38 -5.71
N GLN A 386 6.87 24.62 -4.71
CA GLN A 386 7.54 24.56 -3.41
C GLN A 386 8.15 23.18 -3.27
N ILE A 387 9.39 23.11 -2.82
CA ILE A 387 10.17 21.89 -2.65
C ILE A 387 10.77 21.83 -1.26
N LEU A 388 10.67 20.65 -0.65
CA LEU A 388 11.33 20.33 0.62
C LEU A 388 12.40 19.28 0.34
N PRO A 389 13.68 19.58 0.59
CA PRO A 389 14.73 18.56 0.58
C PRO A 389 14.59 17.67 1.82
N ARG A 390 15.40 16.62 1.89
CA ARG A 390 15.44 15.74 3.07
C ARG A 390 15.70 16.54 4.36
N MET A 391 14.91 16.25 5.39
CA MET A 391 14.88 17.02 6.64
C MET A 391 16.08 16.79 7.57
N GLU A 392 16.95 15.83 7.28
CA GLU A 392 18.14 15.60 8.10
C GLU A 392 19.11 16.77 8.00
N GLU A 393 19.69 17.16 9.14
CA GLU A 393 20.66 18.24 9.21
C GLU A 393 21.85 17.96 8.29
N GLY A 394 22.19 18.94 7.45
CA GLY A 394 23.29 18.82 6.51
C GLY A 394 23.03 17.88 5.33
N ALA A 395 21.76 17.63 4.93
CA ALA A 395 21.43 16.80 3.77
C ALA A 395 22.21 17.22 2.51
N PRO A 396 23.33 16.54 2.17
CA PRO A 396 24.21 16.95 1.07
C PRO A 396 23.64 16.61 -0.30
N GLU A 397 22.64 15.74 -0.33
CA GLU A 397 21.98 15.21 -1.53
C GLU A 397 20.81 16.08 -2.01
N SER A 398 20.60 17.26 -1.41
CA SER A 398 19.60 18.19 -1.92
C SER A 398 19.97 18.68 -3.32
N ILE A 399 18.97 18.75 -4.19
CA ILE A 399 19.14 19.22 -5.58
C ILE A 399 19.69 20.65 -5.56
N LYS A 400 20.69 20.91 -6.40
CA LYS A 400 21.26 22.24 -6.56
C LYS A 400 20.77 22.89 -7.86
N ASP A 401 21.32 22.49 -9.00
CA ASP A 401 20.93 23.04 -10.28
C ASP A 401 19.87 22.14 -10.94
N TYR A 402 18.85 22.75 -11.52
CA TYR A 402 17.73 22.01 -12.07
C TYR A 402 17.12 22.72 -13.28
N LYS A 403 16.32 21.95 -14.04
CA LYS A 403 15.43 22.46 -15.08
C LYS A 403 14.02 21.90 -14.86
N VAL A 404 13.02 22.62 -15.33
CA VAL A 404 11.60 22.22 -15.30
C VAL A 404 11.03 22.25 -16.69
N TYR A 405 10.26 21.21 -17.02
CA TYR A 405 9.53 21.09 -18.27
C TYR A 405 8.06 20.84 -17.93
N VAL A 406 7.15 21.48 -18.67
CA VAL A 406 5.69 21.27 -18.52
C VAL A 406 5.08 21.14 -19.90
N LYS A 407 4.24 20.11 -20.11
CA LYS A 407 3.53 19.87 -21.36
C LYS A 407 2.24 19.08 -21.14
N SER A 408 1.30 19.15 -22.09
CA SER A 408 0.03 18.42 -22.03
C SER A 408 0.17 16.95 -22.44
N GLU A 409 1.06 16.64 -23.38
CA GLU A 409 1.31 15.29 -23.87
C GLU A 409 2.38 14.57 -23.04
N PRO A 410 2.33 13.23 -22.92
CA PRO A 410 3.38 12.48 -22.24
C PRO A 410 4.77 12.75 -22.82
N PHE A 411 5.78 12.63 -21.96
CA PHE A 411 7.18 12.65 -22.42
C PHE A 411 7.49 11.37 -23.21
N ARG A 412 8.48 11.44 -24.07
CA ARG A 412 8.96 10.30 -24.88
C ARG A 412 10.00 9.48 -24.10
N TYR A 413 9.98 8.16 -24.34
CA TYR A 413 10.90 7.20 -23.72
C TYR A 413 11.56 6.30 -24.74
#